data_72ad47ea69ee70cd3bb17e2987df4bd8
#
_entry.id   72ad47ea69ee70cd3bb17e2987df4bd8
#
_cell.length_a   1.000
_cell.length_b   1.000
_cell.length_c   1.000
_cell.angle_alpha   90.00
_cell.angle_beta   90.00
_cell.angle_gamma   90.00
#
_symmetry.space_group_name_H-M   'P 1'
#
loop_
_entity.id
_entity.type
_entity.pdbx_description
1 polymer ?
#
loop_
_entity_poly.entity_id
_entity_poly.type
_entity_poly.pdbx_seq_one_letter_code
_entity_poly.pdbx_strand_id
1 'polypeptide(L)'
;YGWRMIKPEFEDIREEMIDGGIMKESDGMVALKWYPLANLDYYVAYPLGIDMYGFRDPAEIHKYAWINKERGGLKLGDDYWFLTESFDYYEPDKYLKPYFKNIIPLDTINIERCGKTAKYVFVYKLDDLKKIPQTWFDE
;
A
#
# COMPACT_ATOMS: atom_id res chain seq x y z
N TYR A 1 2.86 -5.56 -15.74
CA TYR A 1 1.64 -6.05 -16.38
C TYR A 1 0.50 -6.12 -15.39
N GLY A 2 -0.68 -5.67 -15.82
CA GLY A 2 -1.89 -5.77 -15.00
C GLY A 2 -2.14 -4.64 -14.02
N TRP A 3 -1.23 -3.67 -13.91
CA TRP A 3 -1.39 -2.57 -12.95
C TRP A 3 -2.67 -1.75 -13.19
N ARG A 4 -3.05 -1.55 -14.45
CA ARG A 4 -4.28 -0.82 -14.80
C ARG A 4 -5.54 -1.56 -14.35
N MET A 5 -5.46 -2.88 -14.27
CA MET A 5 -6.62 -3.71 -13.91
C MET A 5 -6.87 -3.71 -12.40
N ILE A 6 -5.88 -3.30 -11.62
CA ILE A 6 -5.99 -3.26 -10.17
C ILE A 6 -6.93 -2.14 -9.72
N LYS A 7 -6.87 -0.99 -10.39
CA LYS A 7 -7.62 0.20 -9.95
C LYS A 7 -9.12 -0.04 -9.77
N PRO A 8 -9.86 -0.54 -10.79
CA PRO A 8 -11.30 -0.71 -10.62
C PRO A 8 -11.65 -1.74 -9.54
N GLU A 9 -10.90 -2.81 -9.45
CA GLU A 9 -11.13 -3.83 -8.41
C GLU A 9 -10.80 -3.28 -7.02
N PHE A 10 -9.70 -2.57 -6.89
CA PHE A 10 -9.33 -1.94 -5.62
C PHE A 10 -10.31 -0.84 -5.23
N GLU A 11 -10.79 -0.08 -6.19
CA GLU A 11 -11.77 0.98 -5.93
C GLU A 11 -13.03 0.42 -5.29
N ASP A 12 -13.53 -0.72 -5.79
CA ASP A 12 -14.69 -1.39 -5.23
C ASP A 12 -14.43 -1.87 -3.80
N ILE A 13 -13.26 -2.47 -3.57
CA ILE A 13 -12.86 -2.92 -2.23
C ILE A 13 -12.78 -1.73 -1.28
N ARG A 14 -12.17 -0.64 -1.74
CA ARG A 14 -12.00 0.56 -0.94
C ARG A 14 -13.34 1.15 -0.51
N GLU A 15 -14.28 1.27 -1.45
CA GLU A 15 -15.61 1.79 -1.15
C GLU A 15 -16.33 0.91 -0.14
N GLU A 16 -16.26 -0.40 -0.31
CA GLU A 16 -16.86 -1.34 0.63
C GLU A 16 -16.29 -1.22 2.03
N MET A 17 -14.96 -1.09 2.14
CA MET A 17 -14.29 -0.97 3.43
C MET A 17 -14.56 0.38 4.10
N ILE A 18 -14.66 1.44 3.32
CA ILE A 18 -15.01 2.76 3.86
C ILE A 18 -16.45 2.77 4.34
N ASP A 19 -17.36 2.24 3.55
CA ASP A 19 -18.79 2.17 3.92
C ASP A 19 -19.01 1.32 5.18
N GLY A 20 -18.21 0.27 5.35
CA GLY A 20 -18.27 -0.58 6.52
C GLY A 20 -17.54 -0.04 7.75
N GLY A 21 -16.90 1.12 7.63
CA GLY A 21 -16.15 1.72 8.73
C GLY A 21 -14.81 1.06 9.04
N ILE A 22 -14.33 0.18 8.15
CA ILE A 22 -13.05 -0.52 8.35
C ILE A 22 -11.88 0.37 7.96
N MET A 23 -12.04 1.15 6.89
CA MET A 23 -11.03 2.10 6.43
C MET A 23 -11.65 3.50 6.29
N LYS A 24 -10.79 4.52 6.18
CA LYS A 24 -11.22 5.91 6.00
C LYS A 24 -10.72 6.44 4.66
N GLU A 25 -11.42 7.41 4.10
CA GLU A 25 -11.01 8.06 2.85
C GLU A 25 -9.61 8.67 2.94
N SER A 26 -9.22 9.12 4.12
CA SER A 26 -7.91 9.73 4.35
C SER A 26 -6.78 8.73 4.51
N ASP A 27 -7.07 7.43 4.61
CA ASP A 27 -6.03 6.42 4.81
C ASP A 27 -5.14 6.32 3.58
N GLY A 28 -3.83 6.36 3.80
CA GLY A 28 -2.84 6.25 2.75
C GLY A 28 -2.49 4.82 2.40
N MET A 29 -1.54 4.66 1.48
CA MET A 29 -1.06 3.36 1.03
C MET A 29 0.45 3.30 1.21
N VAL A 30 0.98 2.13 1.59
CA VAL A 30 2.42 1.95 1.73
C VAL A 30 2.93 0.86 0.80
N ALA A 31 4.19 0.97 0.40
CA ALA A 31 4.89 -0.05 -0.37
C ALA A 31 6.31 -0.19 0.17
N LEU A 32 6.88 -1.38 -0.03
CA LEU A 32 8.18 -1.74 0.54
C LEU A 32 9.35 -1.56 -0.42
N LYS A 33 9.06 -1.42 -1.72
CA LYS A 33 10.08 -1.24 -2.76
C LYS A 33 9.68 -0.15 -3.73
N TRP A 34 10.69 0.41 -4.40
CA TRP A 34 10.46 1.44 -5.41
C TRP A 34 9.60 0.96 -6.57
N TYR A 35 9.85 -0.22 -7.10
CA TYR A 35 9.15 -0.70 -8.29
C TYR A 35 7.63 -0.84 -8.06
N PRO A 36 7.17 -1.61 -7.07
CA PRO A 36 5.73 -1.67 -6.84
C PRO A 36 5.17 -0.34 -6.36
N LEU A 37 5.94 0.44 -5.58
CA LEU A 37 5.48 1.75 -5.11
C LEU A 37 5.16 2.68 -6.27
N ALA A 38 6.07 2.79 -7.24
CA ALA A 38 5.89 3.69 -8.37
C ALA A 38 4.68 3.31 -9.21
N ASN A 39 4.49 2.03 -9.48
CA ASN A 39 3.36 1.56 -10.27
C ASN A 39 2.03 1.70 -9.52
N LEU A 40 2.00 1.36 -8.25
CA LEU A 40 0.80 1.51 -7.43
C LEU A 40 0.40 2.98 -7.31
N ASP A 41 1.39 3.87 -7.12
CA ASP A 41 1.10 5.30 -7.05
C ASP A 41 0.52 5.79 -8.38
N TYR A 42 1.15 5.47 -9.50
CA TYR A 42 0.71 5.96 -10.81
C TYR A 42 -0.65 5.42 -11.22
N TYR A 43 -0.87 4.11 -11.10
CA TYR A 43 -2.06 3.47 -11.65
C TYR A 43 -3.22 3.36 -10.67
N VAL A 44 -2.97 3.42 -9.38
CA VAL A 44 -4.00 3.15 -8.36
C VAL A 44 -4.15 4.33 -7.40
N ALA A 45 -3.12 4.64 -6.64
CA ALA A 45 -3.25 5.60 -5.54
C ALA A 45 -3.52 7.02 -6.01
N TYR A 46 -2.71 7.52 -6.94
CA TYR A 46 -2.85 8.89 -7.44
C TYR A 46 -4.23 9.13 -8.09
N PRO A 47 -4.70 8.25 -9.00
CA PRO A 47 -6.04 8.45 -9.58
C PRO A 47 -7.18 8.44 -8.56
N LEU A 48 -7.03 7.76 -7.44
CA LEU A 48 -8.04 7.68 -6.38
C LEU A 48 -7.84 8.72 -5.27
N GLY A 49 -6.81 9.57 -5.40
CA GLY A 49 -6.52 10.57 -4.39
C GLY A 49 -5.92 10.02 -3.10
N ILE A 50 -5.29 8.86 -3.16
CA ILE A 50 -4.65 8.20 -2.02
C ILE A 50 -3.18 8.57 -2.00
N ASP A 51 -2.68 9.02 -0.85
CA ASP A 51 -1.25 9.29 -0.69
C ASP A 51 -0.47 7.99 -0.57
N MET A 52 0.61 7.89 -1.35
CA MET A 52 1.48 6.72 -1.35
C MET A 52 2.77 7.01 -0.60
N TYR A 53 3.17 6.09 0.27
CA TYR A 53 4.38 6.23 1.08
C TYR A 53 5.29 5.02 0.91
N GLY A 54 6.61 5.28 0.87
CA GLY A 54 7.62 4.23 0.96
C GLY A 54 7.87 3.88 2.42
N PHE A 55 8.03 2.60 2.72
CA PHE A 55 8.11 2.12 4.11
C PHE A 55 9.34 1.28 4.37
N ARG A 56 10.47 1.61 3.72
CA ARG A 56 11.73 0.91 3.93
C ARG A 56 12.90 1.88 3.80
N ASP A 57 14.11 1.32 3.88
CA ASP A 57 15.36 2.01 3.70
C ASP A 57 15.30 2.92 2.46
N PRO A 58 15.79 4.18 2.55
CA PRO A 58 15.78 5.09 1.40
C PRO A 58 16.44 4.51 0.15
N ALA A 59 17.43 3.62 0.30
CA ALA A 59 18.05 2.95 -0.84
C ALA A 59 17.07 2.05 -1.59
N GLU A 60 16.02 1.57 -0.93
CA GLU A 60 14.99 0.71 -1.51
C GLU A 60 13.87 1.51 -2.16
N ILE A 61 13.59 2.72 -1.66
CA ILE A 61 12.47 3.54 -2.14
C ILE A 61 12.92 4.78 -2.92
N HIS A 62 14.23 4.99 -3.05
CA HIS A 62 14.80 6.06 -3.87
C HIS A 62 14.17 7.41 -3.57
N LYS A 63 13.72 8.14 -4.60
CA LYS A 63 13.15 9.48 -4.46
C LYS A 63 11.85 9.54 -3.65
N TYR A 64 11.22 8.40 -3.38
CA TYR A 64 9.97 8.42 -2.61
C TYR A 64 10.17 8.73 -1.14
N ALA A 65 11.39 8.63 -0.62
CA ALA A 65 11.69 9.13 0.72
C ALA A 65 11.46 10.64 0.80
N TRP A 66 11.81 11.34 -0.27
CA TRP A 66 11.55 12.78 -0.39
C TRP A 66 10.06 13.08 -0.48
N ILE A 67 9.34 12.31 -1.32
CA ILE A 67 7.90 12.50 -1.52
C ILE A 67 7.12 12.25 -0.23
N ASN A 68 7.53 11.27 0.57
CA ASN A 68 6.90 11.02 1.88
C ASN A 68 6.91 12.29 2.72
N LYS A 69 8.04 12.99 2.76
CA LYS A 69 8.17 14.20 3.55
C LYS A 69 7.30 15.33 3.00
N GLU A 70 7.25 15.49 1.68
CA GLU A 70 6.42 16.52 1.05
C GLU A 70 4.93 16.30 1.27
N ARG A 71 4.50 15.04 1.35
CA ARG A 71 3.10 14.68 1.59
C ARG A 71 2.71 14.74 3.06
N GLY A 72 3.57 15.27 3.92
CA GLY A 72 3.33 15.34 5.35
C GLY A 72 3.78 14.13 6.14
N GLY A 73 4.34 13.13 5.43
CA GLY A 73 4.90 11.94 6.04
C GLY A 73 3.89 10.98 6.62
N LEU A 74 4.41 9.92 7.21
CA LEU A 74 3.62 8.92 7.92
C LEU A 74 3.22 9.46 9.29
N LYS A 75 2.03 9.11 9.77
CA LYS A 75 1.52 9.60 11.06
C LYS A 75 1.19 8.45 11.99
N LEU A 76 1.67 8.55 13.22
CA LEU A 76 1.37 7.57 14.25
C LEU A 76 -0.13 7.51 14.52
N GLY A 77 -0.65 6.30 14.67
CA GLY A 77 -2.05 6.07 14.94
C GLY A 77 -2.91 5.92 13.68
N ASP A 78 -2.37 6.25 12.52
CA ASP A 78 -3.11 6.14 11.26
C ASP A 78 -3.08 4.72 10.71
N ASP A 79 -4.07 4.42 9.88
CA ASP A 79 -4.18 3.15 9.17
C ASP A 79 -3.74 3.33 7.72
N TYR A 80 -3.30 2.24 7.10
CA TYR A 80 -2.80 2.27 5.73
C TYR A 80 -3.22 1.04 4.95
N TRP A 81 -3.29 1.19 3.63
CA TRP A 81 -3.45 0.09 2.71
C TRP A 81 -2.10 -0.51 2.37
N PHE A 82 -2.05 -1.81 2.18
CA PHE A 82 -0.86 -2.50 1.67
C PHE A 82 -1.29 -3.53 0.64
N LEU A 83 -0.74 -3.42 -0.56
CA LEU A 83 -1.01 -4.34 -1.67
C LEU A 83 0.27 -5.07 -2.04
N THR A 84 0.20 -6.39 -2.17
CA THR A 84 1.34 -7.19 -2.61
C THR A 84 0.86 -8.24 -3.61
N GLU A 85 1.64 -8.46 -4.67
CA GLU A 85 1.26 -9.38 -5.73
C GLU A 85 1.91 -10.75 -5.56
N SER A 86 1.28 -11.78 -6.14
CA SER A 86 1.70 -13.17 -5.95
C SER A 86 3.09 -13.48 -6.48
N PHE A 87 3.54 -12.80 -7.55
CA PHE A 87 4.86 -13.03 -8.13
C PHE A 87 5.99 -12.32 -7.40
N ASP A 88 5.69 -11.28 -6.67
CA ASP A 88 6.66 -10.52 -5.89
C ASP A 88 6.07 -10.28 -4.52
N TYR A 89 5.75 -11.37 -3.84
CA TYR A 89 5.02 -11.33 -2.58
C TYR A 89 5.92 -10.95 -1.42
N TYR A 90 5.46 -9.96 -0.65
CA TYR A 90 6.10 -9.57 0.60
C TYR A 90 5.16 -9.95 1.74
N GLU A 91 5.64 -10.83 2.62
CA GLU A 91 4.88 -11.22 3.79
C GLU A 91 4.77 -10.02 4.74
N PRO A 92 3.56 -9.45 4.91
CA PRO A 92 3.42 -8.25 5.72
C PRO A 92 3.84 -8.46 7.17
N ASP A 93 3.58 -9.64 7.75
CA ASP A 93 4.00 -9.92 9.12
C ASP A 93 5.51 -9.83 9.29
N LYS A 94 6.27 -10.26 8.29
CA LYS A 94 7.72 -10.25 8.36
C LYS A 94 8.30 -8.84 8.34
N TYR A 95 7.74 -7.96 7.50
CA TYR A 95 8.31 -6.64 7.23
C TYR A 95 7.64 -5.51 7.98
N LEU A 96 6.36 -5.67 8.35
CA LEU A 96 5.55 -4.57 8.86
C LEU A 96 5.07 -4.76 10.30
N LYS A 97 5.13 -5.97 10.82
CA LYS A 97 4.64 -6.28 12.17
C LYS A 97 5.23 -5.38 13.27
N PRO A 98 6.53 -5.05 13.24
CA PRO A 98 7.09 -4.16 14.29
C PRO A 98 6.52 -2.75 14.28
N TYR A 99 5.90 -2.35 13.18
CA TYR A 99 5.48 -0.97 12.95
C TYR A 99 3.97 -0.75 13.13
N PHE A 100 3.17 -1.81 13.05
CA PHE A 100 1.72 -1.69 13.15
C PHE A 100 1.16 -2.59 14.25
N LYS A 101 0.07 -2.13 14.85
CA LYS A 101 -0.60 -2.90 15.91
C LYS A 101 -1.19 -4.20 15.36
N ASN A 102 -1.86 -4.11 14.21
CA ASN A 102 -2.45 -5.27 13.54
C ASN A 102 -2.21 -5.21 12.04
N ILE A 103 -2.14 -6.38 11.42
CA ILE A 103 -2.08 -6.52 9.96
C ILE A 103 -3.24 -7.44 9.59
N ILE A 104 -4.21 -6.91 8.86
CA ILE A 104 -5.48 -7.58 8.62
C ILE A 104 -5.67 -7.82 7.13
N PRO A 105 -5.77 -9.07 6.67
CA PRO A 105 -6.10 -9.34 5.28
C PRO A 105 -7.56 -8.94 5.00
N LEU A 106 -7.76 -8.19 3.92
CA LEU A 106 -9.09 -7.69 3.56
C LEU A 106 -9.69 -8.41 2.36
N ASP A 107 -8.91 -8.58 1.29
CA ASP A 107 -9.43 -9.16 0.06
C ASP A 107 -8.29 -9.58 -0.85
N THR A 108 -8.66 -10.27 -1.94
CA THR A 108 -7.72 -10.68 -2.98
C THR A 108 -8.27 -10.27 -4.33
N ILE A 109 -7.45 -9.60 -5.12
CA ILE A 109 -7.81 -9.19 -6.49
C ILE A 109 -7.24 -10.22 -7.45
N ASN A 110 -8.09 -10.73 -8.34
CA ASN A 110 -7.72 -11.68 -9.35
C ASN A 110 -7.47 -10.95 -10.67
N ILE A 111 -6.22 -10.97 -11.15
CA ILE A 111 -5.86 -10.36 -12.42
C ILE A 111 -5.85 -11.45 -13.50
N GLU A 112 -6.75 -11.32 -14.46
CA GLU A 112 -6.90 -12.30 -15.53
C GLU A 112 -6.21 -11.84 -16.82
N ARG A 113 -5.76 -12.82 -17.61
CA ARG A 113 -5.24 -12.60 -18.93
C ARG A 113 -5.68 -13.74 -19.81
N CYS A 114 -6.34 -13.41 -20.94
CA CYS A 114 -6.87 -14.40 -21.87
C CYS A 114 -7.81 -15.40 -21.21
N GLY A 115 -8.64 -14.91 -20.26
CA GLY A 115 -9.61 -15.74 -19.56
C GLY A 115 -9.05 -16.64 -18.45
N LYS A 116 -7.75 -16.49 -18.14
CA LYS A 116 -7.10 -17.26 -17.08
C LYS A 116 -6.47 -16.34 -16.06
N THR A 117 -6.38 -16.80 -14.82
CA THR A 117 -5.71 -16.05 -13.77
C THR A 117 -4.23 -15.92 -14.08
N ALA A 118 -3.76 -14.67 -14.23
CA ALA A 118 -2.35 -14.37 -14.45
C ALA A 118 -1.63 -14.15 -13.13
N LYS A 119 -2.27 -13.47 -12.17
CA LYS A 119 -1.69 -13.24 -10.85
C LYS A 119 -2.78 -12.80 -9.87
N TYR A 120 -2.44 -12.82 -8.59
CA TYR A 120 -3.29 -12.28 -7.53
C TYR A 120 -2.63 -11.05 -6.91
N VAL A 121 -3.45 -10.13 -6.44
CA VAL A 121 -2.99 -9.00 -5.61
C VAL A 121 -3.72 -9.12 -4.28
N PHE A 122 -2.96 -9.22 -3.21
CA PHE A 122 -3.49 -9.34 -1.85
C PHE A 122 -3.59 -7.97 -1.22
N VAL A 123 -4.75 -7.67 -0.65
CA VAL A 123 -5.05 -6.37 -0.05
C VAL A 123 -5.11 -6.50 1.46
N TYR A 124 -4.30 -5.73 2.16
CA TYR A 124 -4.23 -5.74 3.62
C TYR A 124 -4.54 -4.37 4.20
N LYS A 125 -5.08 -4.36 5.42
CA LYS A 125 -5.16 -3.17 6.26
C LYS A 125 -4.00 -3.22 7.24
N LEU A 126 -3.22 -2.14 7.29
CA LEU A 126 -2.19 -1.93 8.30
C LEU A 126 -2.79 -1.04 9.37
N ASP A 127 -3.11 -1.62 10.51
CA ASP A 127 -3.88 -0.98 11.56
C ASP A 127 -2.99 -0.36 12.62
N ASP A 128 -3.16 0.94 12.85
CA ASP A 128 -2.51 1.69 13.91
C ASP A 128 -0.99 1.69 13.82
N LEU A 129 -0.44 2.65 13.09
CA LEU A 129 1.02 2.84 12.97
C LEU A 129 1.60 3.20 14.32
N LYS A 130 2.48 2.36 14.86
CA LYS A 130 3.10 2.54 16.19
C LYS A 130 4.49 3.12 16.12
N LYS A 131 5.19 2.94 15.00
CA LYS A 131 6.58 3.34 14.86
C LYS A 131 6.85 3.72 13.40
N ILE A 132 7.50 4.85 13.20
CA ILE A 132 7.85 5.32 11.86
C ILE A 132 9.24 4.82 11.52
N PRO A 133 9.43 4.13 10.35
CA PRO A 133 10.76 3.70 9.97
C PRO A 133 11.64 4.90 9.67
N GLN A 134 12.91 4.80 10.01
CA GLN A 134 13.86 5.89 9.82
C GLN A 134 14.17 6.08 8.34
N THR A 135 14.16 7.33 7.90
CA THR A 135 14.55 7.71 6.54
C THR A 135 15.65 8.77 6.61
N TRP A 136 16.24 9.11 5.46
CA TRP A 136 17.27 10.14 5.39
C TRP A 136 16.79 11.52 5.86
N PHE A 137 15.49 11.74 5.84
CA PHE A 137 14.91 13.06 6.14
C PHE A 137 14.30 13.14 7.55
N ASP A 138 14.39 12.08 8.33
CA ASP A 138 13.79 11.99 9.66
C ASP A 138 14.82 12.17 10.79
N GLU A 139 15.99 12.66 10.47
CA GLU A 139 17.04 12.88 11.45
C GLU A 139 16.90 14.21 12.15
#